data_2084be2c1a5ecaeae3f332407ced4ee3
#
_entry.id   2084be2c1a5ecaeae3f332407ced4ee3
#
_cell.length_a   1.000
_cell.length_b   1.000
_cell.length_c   1.000
_cell.angle_alpha   90.00
_cell.angle_beta   90.00
_cell.angle_gamma   90.00
#
_symmetry.space_group_name_H-M   'P 1'
#
loop_
_entity.id
_entity.type
_entity.pdbx_description
1 polymer ?
#
loop_
_entity_poly.entity_id
_entity_poly.type
_entity_poly.pdbx_seq_one_letter_code
_entity_poly.pdbx_strand_id
1 'polypeptide(L)'
;MKSGTTYLQGALYKNKALLAERGFLVPGARWRNQIEAVLDVKGRRKHPQGNSVAGAWDRLVAEVDEWDGTALISVELLAPVGPETVERVARSFKGVTPEIVLSLRDINRQIPSMWQELVQNGVDWTWADFLTAVNKSRPGSPERRHSGPGKRFWSEQDMVAIARRWAQAGPLHLVTVPPPGSPATLLLERFGVAMGFDPEGMKSPPPKNTSLGSATVEVLRGLNAELDRRGLAYPAAMGLRKHVLGKRLMPELTVDDPRIGLQAPRWTASFTRDQAAELSGLDATIHGDLDDLAPVDVRGIDPRKVTDKQVRDAAVASYAALRTDLNKKLADPTIPGEAIDPGEGRKAPARAVSALADLVEWSVRREELVRT
;
A
#
# COMPACT_ATOMS: atom_id res chain seq x y z
N MET A 1 -6.89 4.07 -0.46
CA MET A 1 -5.52 3.60 -0.06
C MET A 1 -4.45 4.51 -0.68
N LYS A 2 -3.18 4.52 -0.19
CA LYS A 2 -2.07 5.38 -0.67
C LYS A 2 -2.30 6.89 -0.52
N SER A 3 -3.05 7.28 0.49
CA SER A 3 -3.41 8.66 0.83
C SER A 3 -2.75 9.15 2.13
N GLY A 4 -1.46 8.86 2.33
CA GLY A 4 -0.70 9.30 3.50
C GLY A 4 -0.91 8.49 4.78
N THR A 5 -1.75 7.46 4.76
CA THR A 5 -2.11 6.65 5.94
C THR A 5 -0.90 6.04 6.67
N THR A 6 0.14 5.63 5.95
CA THR A 6 1.36 5.08 6.57
C THR A 6 2.08 6.11 7.47
N TYR A 7 2.10 7.38 7.07
CA TYR A 7 2.66 8.47 7.88
C TYR A 7 1.81 8.68 9.14
N LEU A 8 0.50 8.78 8.98
CA LEU A 8 -0.44 8.97 10.09
C LEU A 8 -0.41 7.82 11.09
N GLN A 9 -0.47 6.57 10.61
CA GLN A 9 -0.35 5.38 11.44
C GLN A 9 0.97 5.37 12.21
N GLY A 10 2.07 5.72 11.53
CA GLY A 10 3.38 5.85 12.18
C GLY A 10 3.39 6.94 13.26
N ALA A 11 2.74 8.08 13.02
CA ALA A 11 2.61 9.16 14.00
C ALA A 11 1.76 8.73 15.20
N LEU A 12 0.58 8.12 14.97
CA LEU A 12 -0.28 7.63 16.05
C LEU A 12 0.44 6.61 16.95
N TYR A 13 1.06 5.58 16.36
CA TYR A 13 1.75 4.55 17.15
C TYR A 13 3.00 5.04 17.86
N LYS A 14 3.73 6.02 17.28
CA LYS A 14 4.91 6.61 17.93
C LYS A 14 4.54 7.46 19.15
N ASN A 15 3.33 8.00 19.17
CA ASN A 15 2.86 8.92 20.19
C ASN A 15 1.73 8.34 21.05
N LYS A 16 1.57 7.00 21.11
CA LYS A 16 0.50 6.34 21.89
C LYS A 16 0.41 6.84 23.34
N ALA A 17 1.53 6.97 24.03
CA ALA A 17 1.55 7.44 25.42
C ALA A 17 1.03 8.87 25.54
N LEU A 18 1.54 9.79 24.71
CA LEU A 18 1.10 11.18 24.68
C LEU A 18 -0.40 11.30 24.32
N LEU A 19 -0.87 10.50 23.37
CA LEU A 19 -2.28 10.47 23.00
C LEU A 19 -3.15 9.94 24.13
N ALA A 20 -2.71 8.89 24.85
CA ALA A 20 -3.43 8.37 26.00
C ALA A 20 -3.54 9.38 27.14
N GLU A 21 -2.48 10.14 27.43
CA GLU A 21 -2.51 11.26 28.40
C GLU A 21 -3.52 12.35 28.03
N ARG A 22 -3.86 12.45 26.73
CA ARG A 22 -4.84 13.39 26.19
C ARG A 22 -6.24 12.79 25.96
N GLY A 23 -6.48 11.57 26.45
CA GLY A 23 -7.78 10.90 26.33
C GLY A 23 -7.98 10.12 25.02
N PHE A 24 -6.91 9.88 24.21
CA PHE A 24 -7.01 9.15 22.94
C PHE A 24 -6.33 7.78 23.00
N LEU A 25 -7.10 6.73 22.83
CA LEU A 25 -6.60 5.37 22.69
C LEU A 25 -6.21 5.07 21.22
N VAL A 26 -5.01 4.54 21.00
CA VAL A 26 -4.66 3.83 19.76
C VAL A 26 -4.64 2.34 20.09
N PRO A 27 -5.73 1.57 19.82
CA PRO A 27 -5.85 0.19 20.30
C PRO A 27 -4.87 -0.76 19.63
N GLY A 28 -4.52 -1.83 20.34
CA GLY A 28 -3.52 -2.82 19.94
C GLY A 28 -2.09 -2.40 20.28
N ALA A 29 -1.28 -3.32 20.79
CA ALA A 29 0.12 -3.05 21.15
C ALA A 29 0.97 -2.60 19.95
N ARG A 30 0.64 -3.08 18.74
CA ARG A 30 1.30 -2.77 17.48
C ARG A 30 0.25 -2.54 16.39
N TRP A 31 0.59 -1.77 15.37
CA TRP A 31 -0.28 -1.58 14.20
C TRP A 31 -0.77 -2.90 13.57
N ARG A 32 0.04 -3.95 13.61
CA ARG A 32 -0.33 -5.28 13.15
C ARG A 32 -1.60 -5.81 13.82
N ASN A 33 -1.84 -5.49 15.10
CA ASN A 33 -3.05 -5.94 15.80
C ASN A 33 -4.32 -5.34 15.17
N GLN A 34 -4.29 -4.08 14.75
CA GLN A 34 -5.41 -3.49 14.00
C GLN A 34 -5.58 -4.14 12.61
N ILE A 35 -4.49 -4.50 11.91
CA ILE A 35 -4.58 -5.25 10.65
C ILE A 35 -5.24 -6.61 10.88
N GLU A 36 -4.83 -7.36 11.91
CA GLU A 36 -5.40 -8.66 12.25
C GLU A 36 -6.88 -8.55 12.58
N ALA A 37 -7.27 -7.53 13.35
CA ALA A 37 -8.67 -7.23 13.66
C ALA A 37 -9.49 -6.94 12.40
N VAL A 38 -8.96 -6.11 11.47
CA VAL A 38 -9.64 -5.82 10.21
C VAL A 38 -9.73 -7.05 9.30
N LEU A 39 -8.74 -7.92 9.28
CA LEU A 39 -8.84 -9.19 8.54
C LEU A 39 -9.93 -10.08 9.12
N ASP A 40 -10.06 -10.14 10.44
CA ASP A 40 -11.08 -10.94 11.14
C ASP A 40 -12.50 -10.41 10.86
N VAL A 41 -12.74 -9.10 11.04
CA VAL A 41 -14.07 -8.50 10.74
C VAL A 41 -14.49 -8.64 9.29
N LYS A 42 -13.52 -8.76 8.35
CA LYS A 42 -13.74 -9.10 6.94
C LYS A 42 -14.01 -10.60 6.71
N GLY A 43 -14.12 -11.40 7.75
CA GLY A 43 -14.36 -12.85 7.68
C GLY A 43 -13.12 -13.68 7.32
N ARG A 44 -11.92 -13.11 7.36
CA ARG A 44 -10.68 -13.87 7.18
C ARG A 44 -10.32 -14.59 8.47
N ARG A 45 -9.97 -15.88 8.38
CA ARG A 45 -9.55 -16.66 9.55
C ARG A 45 -8.04 -16.68 9.76
N LYS A 46 -7.28 -16.36 8.73
CA LYS A 46 -5.81 -16.37 8.77
C LYS A 46 -5.22 -15.10 8.16
N HIS A 47 -4.16 -14.63 8.78
CA HIS A 47 -3.28 -13.63 8.17
C HIS A 47 -2.56 -14.27 6.95
N PRO A 48 -2.18 -13.50 5.90
CA PRO A 48 -1.40 -14.03 4.77
C PRO A 48 -0.11 -14.76 5.17
N GLN A 49 0.43 -14.48 6.36
CA GLN A 49 1.60 -15.18 6.93
C GLN A 49 1.24 -16.46 7.72
N GLY A 50 0.00 -16.91 7.67
CA GLY A 50 -0.45 -18.18 8.24
C GLY A 50 -1.05 -18.12 9.66
N ASN A 51 -0.77 -17.09 10.44
CA ASN A 51 -1.29 -16.96 11.83
C ASN A 51 -2.81 -16.82 11.84
N SER A 52 -3.48 -17.41 12.85
CA SER A 52 -4.90 -17.19 13.08
C SER A 52 -5.18 -15.73 13.46
N VAL A 53 -6.25 -15.18 12.90
CA VAL A 53 -6.76 -13.85 13.27
C VAL A 53 -8.14 -13.93 13.93
N ALA A 54 -8.66 -15.12 14.16
CA ALA A 54 -9.97 -15.33 14.74
C ALA A 54 -10.10 -14.64 16.11
N GLY A 55 -11.19 -13.89 16.31
CA GLY A 55 -11.48 -13.12 17.51
C GLY A 55 -10.60 -11.87 17.68
N ALA A 56 -9.79 -11.51 16.68
CA ALA A 56 -8.94 -10.31 16.77
C ALA A 56 -9.77 -9.02 16.78
N TRP A 57 -10.89 -9.01 16.06
CA TRP A 57 -11.83 -7.88 16.09
C TRP A 57 -12.48 -7.70 17.45
N ASP A 58 -12.97 -8.78 18.04
CA ASP A 58 -13.64 -8.75 19.36
C ASP A 58 -12.68 -8.27 20.46
N ARG A 59 -11.41 -8.71 20.40
CA ARG A 59 -10.36 -8.23 21.35
C ARG A 59 -10.09 -6.73 21.17
N LEU A 60 -10.07 -6.23 19.94
CA LEU A 60 -9.86 -4.81 19.69
C LEU A 60 -11.06 -3.99 20.17
N VAL A 61 -12.29 -4.47 19.95
CA VAL A 61 -13.52 -3.84 20.44
C VAL A 61 -13.55 -3.81 21.97
N ALA A 62 -13.17 -4.91 22.63
CA ALA A 62 -13.10 -4.95 24.11
C ALA A 62 -12.11 -3.90 24.66
N GLU A 63 -10.94 -3.72 24.03
CA GLU A 63 -9.98 -2.68 24.43
C GLU A 63 -10.56 -1.26 24.25
N VAL A 64 -11.38 -1.06 23.22
CA VAL A 64 -12.10 0.22 22.98
C VAL A 64 -13.21 0.43 24.00
N ASP A 65 -14.00 -0.59 24.30
CA ASP A 65 -15.14 -0.51 25.24
C ASP A 65 -14.68 -0.27 26.70
N GLU A 66 -13.45 -0.66 27.03
CA GLU A 66 -12.83 -0.41 28.36
C GLU A 66 -12.22 0.99 28.50
N TRP A 67 -12.12 1.76 27.39
CA TRP A 67 -11.48 3.07 27.38
C TRP A 67 -12.48 4.21 27.58
N ASP A 68 -12.22 5.06 28.59
CA ASP A 68 -12.99 6.28 28.81
C ASP A 68 -12.37 7.44 28.01
N GLY A 69 -12.82 7.62 26.78
CA GLY A 69 -12.30 8.62 25.86
C GLY A 69 -12.48 8.23 24.38
N THR A 70 -11.71 8.86 23.50
CA THR A 70 -11.77 8.60 22.06
C THR A 70 -10.82 7.49 21.65
N ALA A 71 -11.26 6.50 20.87
CA ALA A 71 -10.42 5.45 20.31
C ALA A 71 -10.15 5.68 18.81
N LEU A 72 -8.89 5.54 18.38
CA LEU A 72 -8.42 5.80 17.02
C LEU A 72 -8.04 4.50 16.31
N ILE A 73 -8.90 4.01 15.41
CA ILE A 73 -8.65 2.81 14.57
C ILE A 73 -8.27 3.29 13.17
N SER A 74 -7.03 3.01 12.73
CA SER A 74 -6.52 3.49 11.43
C SER A 74 -5.98 2.35 10.57
N VAL A 75 -6.85 1.83 9.68
CA VAL A 75 -6.48 0.73 8.76
C VAL A 75 -7.09 0.95 7.37
N GLU A 76 -6.24 1.16 6.38
CA GLU A 76 -6.67 1.38 5.00
C GLU A 76 -7.39 0.18 4.36
N LEU A 77 -7.25 -1.02 4.92
CA LEU A 77 -7.95 -2.22 4.44
C LEU A 77 -9.47 -2.18 4.69
N LEU A 78 -9.95 -1.23 5.49
CA LEU A 78 -11.37 -0.96 5.68
C LEU A 78 -12.00 -0.23 4.48
N ALA A 79 -11.25 0.59 3.74
CA ALA A 79 -11.80 1.39 2.66
C ALA A 79 -12.59 0.57 1.60
N PRO A 80 -12.09 -0.57 1.08
CA PRO A 80 -12.77 -1.33 0.02
C PRO A 80 -13.81 -2.34 0.53
N VAL A 81 -14.13 -2.39 1.82
CA VAL A 81 -15.07 -3.41 2.33
C VAL A 81 -16.50 -3.18 1.84
N GLY A 82 -17.27 -4.24 1.77
CA GLY A 82 -18.69 -4.18 1.37
C GLY A 82 -19.61 -3.66 2.48
N PRO A 83 -20.89 -3.35 2.14
CA PRO A 83 -21.86 -2.80 3.08
C PRO A 83 -22.05 -3.66 4.34
N GLU A 84 -22.08 -4.98 4.21
CA GLU A 84 -22.21 -5.91 5.34
C GLU A 84 -21.08 -5.76 6.38
N THR A 85 -19.83 -5.51 5.91
CA THR A 85 -18.70 -5.29 6.81
C THR A 85 -18.78 -3.90 7.44
N VAL A 86 -19.22 -2.88 6.69
CA VAL A 86 -19.46 -1.53 7.22
C VAL A 86 -20.48 -1.58 8.35
N GLU A 87 -21.62 -2.24 8.14
CA GLU A 87 -22.66 -2.41 9.15
C GLU A 87 -22.14 -3.18 10.39
N ARG A 88 -21.35 -4.24 10.19
CA ARG A 88 -20.73 -4.98 11.29
C ARG A 88 -19.81 -4.09 12.12
N VAL A 89 -18.96 -3.30 11.48
CA VAL A 89 -18.08 -2.33 12.16
C VAL A 89 -18.89 -1.31 12.93
N ALA A 90 -19.91 -0.71 12.32
CA ALA A 90 -20.77 0.30 12.95
C ALA A 90 -21.47 -0.24 14.21
N ARG A 91 -21.92 -1.50 14.18
CA ARG A 91 -22.62 -2.15 15.31
C ARG A 91 -21.70 -2.76 16.37
N SER A 92 -20.40 -2.75 16.16
CA SER A 92 -19.45 -3.39 17.10
C SER A 92 -19.30 -2.61 18.41
N PHE A 93 -19.50 -1.29 18.39
CA PHE A 93 -19.27 -0.41 19.55
C PHE A 93 -20.59 -0.11 20.24
N LYS A 94 -20.72 -0.52 21.50
CA LYS A 94 -21.97 -0.41 22.28
C LYS A 94 -22.30 1.05 22.62
N GLY A 95 -23.44 1.51 22.14
CA GLY A 95 -23.94 2.86 22.46
C GLY A 95 -23.12 4.01 21.85
N VAL A 96 -22.20 3.70 20.95
CA VAL A 96 -21.35 4.70 20.26
C VAL A 96 -21.54 4.60 18.76
N THR A 97 -21.77 5.74 18.12
CA THR A 97 -21.73 5.85 16.65
C THR A 97 -20.29 6.21 16.26
N PRO A 98 -19.58 5.39 15.47
CA PRO A 98 -18.23 5.71 15.05
C PRO A 98 -18.21 6.92 14.11
N GLU A 99 -17.26 7.83 14.28
CA GLU A 99 -16.95 8.87 13.31
C GLU A 99 -16.01 8.31 12.24
N ILE A 100 -16.34 8.55 10.98
CA ILE A 100 -15.64 7.98 9.83
C ILE A 100 -14.72 9.03 9.23
N VAL A 101 -13.42 8.75 9.22
CA VAL A 101 -12.41 9.64 8.65
C VAL A 101 -11.80 9.01 7.39
N LEU A 102 -12.00 9.65 6.23
CA LEU A 102 -11.45 9.23 4.95
C LEU A 102 -10.37 10.20 4.48
N SER A 103 -9.17 9.71 4.26
CA SER A 103 -8.12 10.49 3.61
C SER A 103 -8.24 10.42 2.09
N LEU A 104 -8.31 11.59 1.45
CA LEU A 104 -8.46 11.76 0.01
C LEU A 104 -7.15 12.29 -0.60
N ARG A 105 -6.75 11.77 -1.72
CA ARG A 105 -5.54 12.19 -2.44
C ARG A 105 -5.80 12.25 -3.92
N ASP A 106 -5.13 13.15 -4.64
CA ASP A 106 -5.24 13.22 -6.09
C ASP A 106 -4.89 11.88 -6.75
N ILE A 107 -5.69 11.56 -7.77
CA ILE A 107 -5.66 10.26 -8.43
C ILE A 107 -4.32 10.02 -9.16
N ASN A 108 -3.69 11.08 -9.67
CA ASN A 108 -2.48 10.96 -10.45
C ASN A 108 -1.28 10.47 -9.61
N ARG A 109 -1.18 10.92 -8.34
CA ARG A 109 -0.20 10.39 -7.38
C ARG A 109 -0.56 8.98 -6.86
N GLN A 110 -1.84 8.61 -6.89
CA GLN A 110 -2.28 7.28 -6.45
C GLN A 110 -1.94 6.19 -7.47
N ILE A 111 -2.05 6.47 -8.78
CA ILE A 111 -1.81 5.49 -9.85
C ILE A 111 -0.42 4.82 -9.74
N PRO A 112 0.73 5.53 -9.77
CA PRO A 112 2.03 4.89 -9.67
C PRO A 112 2.26 4.22 -8.31
N SER A 113 1.78 4.82 -7.22
CA SER A 113 1.89 4.23 -5.89
C SER A 113 1.13 2.91 -5.77
N MET A 114 -0.03 2.81 -6.41
CA MET A 114 -0.84 1.59 -6.40
C MET A 114 -0.24 0.50 -7.27
N TRP A 115 0.24 0.84 -8.47
CA TRP A 115 0.92 -0.13 -9.34
C TRP A 115 2.13 -0.75 -8.65
N GLN A 116 3.00 0.09 -8.05
CA GLN A 116 4.14 -0.39 -7.28
C GLN A 116 3.72 -1.33 -6.13
N GLU A 117 2.69 -0.98 -5.37
CA GLU A 117 2.18 -1.84 -4.28
C GLU A 117 1.63 -3.17 -4.81
N LEU A 118 0.92 -3.15 -5.94
CA LEU A 118 0.40 -4.36 -6.57
C LEU A 118 1.53 -5.27 -7.04
N VAL A 119 2.58 -4.73 -7.66
CA VAL A 119 3.76 -5.49 -8.04
C VAL A 119 4.48 -6.07 -6.81
N GLN A 120 4.63 -5.30 -5.74
CA GLN A 120 5.17 -5.81 -4.46
C GLN A 120 4.28 -6.91 -3.85
N ASN A 121 3.00 -6.93 -4.16
CA ASN A 121 2.04 -7.97 -3.74
C ASN A 121 1.93 -9.15 -4.73
N GLY A 122 2.88 -9.29 -5.66
CA GLY A 122 2.98 -10.45 -6.55
C GLY A 122 2.29 -10.30 -7.90
N VAL A 123 1.74 -9.13 -8.20
CA VAL A 123 1.11 -8.88 -9.51
C VAL A 123 2.18 -8.63 -10.57
N ASP A 124 1.95 -9.12 -11.79
CA ASP A 124 2.85 -9.02 -12.94
C ASP A 124 2.34 -8.09 -14.06
N TRP A 125 1.25 -7.35 -13.83
CA TRP A 125 0.66 -6.44 -14.83
C TRP A 125 1.66 -5.39 -15.27
N THR A 126 1.80 -5.23 -16.59
CA THR A 126 2.64 -4.16 -17.13
C THR A 126 2.08 -2.78 -16.79
N TRP A 127 2.95 -1.78 -16.75
CA TRP A 127 2.51 -0.39 -16.55
C TRP A 127 1.48 0.06 -17.60
N ALA A 128 1.69 -0.31 -18.86
CA ALA A 128 0.79 0.05 -19.97
C ALA A 128 -0.60 -0.58 -19.82
N ASP A 129 -0.66 -1.87 -19.47
CA ASP A 129 -1.93 -2.57 -19.24
C ASP A 129 -2.65 -2.02 -18.02
N PHE A 130 -1.91 -1.73 -16.95
CA PHE A 130 -2.46 -1.13 -15.74
C PHE A 130 -3.08 0.24 -16.01
N LEU A 131 -2.35 1.17 -16.67
CA LEU A 131 -2.86 2.49 -17.02
C LEU A 131 -4.09 2.42 -17.91
N THR A 132 -4.05 1.56 -18.92
CA THR A 132 -5.17 1.35 -19.84
C THR A 132 -6.40 0.85 -19.11
N ALA A 133 -6.22 -0.14 -18.22
CA ALA A 133 -7.32 -0.71 -17.46
C ALA A 133 -7.89 0.28 -16.43
N VAL A 134 -7.04 1.08 -15.77
CA VAL A 134 -7.49 2.15 -14.86
C VAL A 134 -8.36 3.15 -15.58
N ASN A 135 -7.93 3.65 -16.76
CA ASN A 135 -8.71 4.59 -17.54
C ASN A 135 -10.05 4.00 -18.02
N LYS A 136 -10.02 2.80 -18.60
CA LYS A 136 -11.23 2.15 -19.15
C LYS A 136 -12.25 1.76 -18.07
N SER A 137 -11.79 1.42 -16.88
CA SER A 137 -12.65 0.98 -15.77
C SER A 137 -13.02 2.09 -14.79
N ARG A 138 -12.70 3.36 -15.08
CA ARG A 138 -13.04 4.47 -14.18
C ARG A 138 -14.56 4.57 -13.93
N PRO A 139 -14.98 5.06 -12.76
CA PRO A 139 -16.38 5.38 -12.50
C PRO A 139 -16.95 6.26 -13.62
N GLY A 140 -18.17 5.97 -14.04
CA GLY A 140 -18.82 6.67 -15.15
C GLY A 140 -18.37 6.25 -16.56
N SER A 141 -17.35 5.41 -16.72
CA SER A 141 -16.94 4.93 -18.04
C SER A 141 -17.90 3.85 -18.58
N PRO A 142 -18.33 3.95 -19.84
CA PRO A 142 -19.13 2.90 -20.50
C PRO A 142 -18.32 1.60 -20.70
N GLU A 143 -17.00 1.66 -20.67
CA GLU A 143 -16.10 0.51 -20.78
C GLU A 143 -15.75 -0.14 -19.41
N ARG A 144 -16.41 0.28 -18.33
CA ARG A 144 -16.10 -0.17 -16.98
C ARG A 144 -16.15 -1.69 -16.88
N ARG A 145 -15.01 -2.29 -16.57
CA ARG A 145 -14.89 -3.75 -16.37
C ARG A 145 -14.96 -4.10 -14.89
N HIS A 146 -15.60 -5.22 -14.58
CA HIS A 146 -15.75 -5.73 -13.22
C HIS A 146 -14.70 -6.79 -12.86
N SER A 147 -13.55 -6.80 -13.56
CA SER A 147 -12.42 -7.69 -13.33
C SER A 147 -11.08 -7.04 -13.67
N GLY A 148 -9.98 -7.69 -13.29
CA GLY A 148 -8.62 -7.26 -13.65
C GLY A 148 -8.11 -6.00 -12.96
N PRO A 149 -7.07 -5.36 -13.56
CA PRO A 149 -6.33 -4.26 -12.94
C PRO A 149 -7.20 -3.05 -12.61
N GLY A 150 -8.10 -2.68 -13.49
CA GLY A 150 -8.99 -1.52 -13.30
C GLY A 150 -9.97 -1.71 -12.15
N LYS A 151 -10.62 -2.89 -12.06
CA LYS A 151 -11.48 -3.21 -10.90
C LYS A 151 -10.69 -3.16 -9.60
N ARG A 152 -9.49 -3.74 -9.60
CA ARG A 152 -8.64 -3.75 -8.41
C ARG A 152 -8.31 -2.33 -7.96
N PHE A 153 -7.92 -1.46 -8.90
CA PHE A 153 -7.62 -0.06 -8.60
C PHE A 153 -8.85 0.66 -8.05
N TRP A 154 -9.96 0.65 -8.77
CA TRP A 154 -11.14 1.43 -8.40
C TRP A 154 -11.87 0.92 -7.16
N SER A 155 -11.76 -0.36 -6.83
CA SER A 155 -12.29 -0.86 -5.55
C SER A 155 -11.66 -0.19 -4.33
N GLU A 156 -10.45 0.33 -4.46
CA GLU A 156 -9.67 0.95 -3.39
C GLU A 156 -9.51 2.48 -3.54
N GLN A 157 -9.85 3.04 -4.73
CA GLN A 157 -9.59 4.45 -5.04
C GLN A 157 -10.83 5.24 -5.51
N ASP A 158 -11.99 4.61 -5.64
CA ASP A 158 -13.26 5.31 -5.92
C ASP A 158 -13.72 6.04 -4.65
N MET A 159 -13.24 7.27 -4.48
CA MET A 159 -13.42 8.06 -3.27
C MET A 159 -14.90 8.30 -2.95
N VAL A 160 -15.70 8.59 -3.97
CA VAL A 160 -17.15 8.85 -3.80
C VAL A 160 -17.89 7.59 -3.38
N ALA A 161 -17.64 6.45 -4.05
CA ALA A 161 -18.30 5.20 -3.71
C ALA A 161 -17.90 4.71 -2.29
N ILE A 162 -16.64 4.94 -1.89
CA ILE A 162 -16.16 4.64 -0.53
C ILE A 162 -16.82 5.57 0.48
N ALA A 163 -16.84 6.89 0.22
CA ALA A 163 -17.46 7.88 1.10
C ALA A 163 -18.95 7.60 1.33
N ARG A 164 -19.72 7.41 0.26
CA ARG A 164 -21.16 7.07 0.34
C ARG A 164 -21.43 5.79 1.14
N ARG A 165 -20.57 4.80 0.99
CA ARG A 165 -20.71 3.53 1.71
C ARG A 165 -20.44 3.69 3.20
N TRP A 166 -19.38 4.42 3.56
CA TRP A 166 -19.00 4.62 4.95
C TRP A 166 -19.84 5.68 5.68
N ALA A 167 -20.45 6.64 4.97
CA ALA A 167 -21.43 7.58 5.54
C ALA A 167 -22.64 6.88 6.18
N GLN A 168 -22.89 5.61 5.85
CA GLN A 168 -23.95 4.81 6.49
C GLN A 168 -23.57 4.33 7.90
N ALA A 169 -22.30 4.41 8.28
CA ALA A 169 -21.82 3.98 9.58
C ALA A 169 -21.83 5.08 10.64
N GLY A 170 -21.80 6.36 10.22
CA GLY A 170 -21.79 7.51 11.11
C GLY A 170 -21.31 8.79 10.43
N PRO A 171 -21.12 9.87 11.19
CA PRO A 171 -20.63 11.16 10.67
C PRO A 171 -19.36 10.98 9.85
N LEU A 172 -19.28 11.68 8.71
CA LEU A 172 -18.21 11.52 7.74
C LEU A 172 -17.28 12.75 7.73
N HIS A 173 -15.98 12.52 7.88
CA HIS A 173 -14.92 13.49 7.77
C HIS A 173 -14.04 13.16 6.57
N LEU A 174 -13.88 14.13 5.67
CA LEU A 174 -13.03 14.01 4.47
C LEU A 174 -11.76 14.84 4.69
N VAL A 175 -10.62 14.17 4.78
CA VAL A 175 -9.31 14.82 4.99
C VAL A 175 -8.52 14.78 3.69
N THR A 176 -8.25 15.93 3.07
CA THR A 176 -7.46 15.99 1.85
C THR A 176 -5.96 15.94 2.15
N VAL A 177 -5.24 15.13 1.38
CA VAL A 177 -3.77 15.05 1.44
C VAL A 177 -3.20 16.27 0.73
N PRO A 178 -2.42 17.11 1.41
CA PRO A 178 -1.86 18.32 0.83
C PRO A 178 -1.09 18.08 -0.47
N PRO A 179 -1.05 19.07 -1.38
CA PRO A 179 -0.26 18.97 -2.61
C PRO A 179 1.25 18.88 -2.31
N PRO A 180 2.07 18.44 -3.27
CA PRO A 180 3.52 18.43 -3.12
C PRO A 180 4.06 19.82 -2.79
N GLY A 181 4.99 19.90 -1.84
CA GLY A 181 5.60 21.16 -1.38
C GLY A 181 4.94 21.78 -0.17
N SER A 182 3.78 21.26 0.27
CA SER A 182 3.17 21.68 1.54
C SER A 182 4.02 21.27 2.75
N PRO A 183 3.85 21.95 3.89
CA PRO A 183 4.50 21.56 5.14
C PRO A 183 4.24 20.09 5.48
N ALA A 184 5.27 19.37 5.94
CA ALA A 184 5.16 17.94 6.24
C ALA A 184 4.16 17.64 7.38
N THR A 185 3.90 18.60 8.26
CA THR A 185 2.97 18.50 9.40
C THR A 185 1.52 18.70 8.99
N LEU A 186 1.24 19.42 7.90
CA LEU A 186 -0.12 19.84 7.51
C LEU A 186 -1.12 18.69 7.42
N LEU A 187 -0.69 17.50 6.95
CA LEU A 187 -1.58 16.34 6.92
C LEU A 187 -1.95 15.87 8.34
N LEU A 188 -0.99 15.87 9.27
CA LEU A 188 -1.23 15.49 10.66
C LEU A 188 -2.11 16.53 11.37
N GLU A 189 -1.93 17.82 11.08
CA GLU A 189 -2.75 18.91 11.59
C GLU A 189 -4.21 18.76 11.15
N ARG A 190 -4.46 18.52 9.86
CA ARG A 190 -5.81 18.24 9.32
C ARG A 190 -6.46 17.02 9.99
N PHE A 191 -5.68 15.97 10.21
CA PHE A 191 -6.17 14.79 10.93
C PHE A 191 -6.43 15.05 12.40
N GLY A 192 -5.57 15.85 13.06
CA GLY A 192 -5.79 16.27 14.43
C GLY A 192 -7.14 16.99 14.58
N VAL A 193 -7.41 17.94 13.69
CA VAL A 193 -8.71 18.64 13.66
C VAL A 193 -9.87 17.67 13.41
N ALA A 194 -9.72 16.73 12.44
CA ALA A 194 -10.78 15.77 12.11
C ALA A 194 -11.07 14.78 13.25
N MET A 195 -10.07 14.44 14.05
CA MET A 195 -10.17 13.45 15.13
C MET A 195 -10.26 14.10 16.52
N GLY A 196 -10.18 15.42 16.61
CA GLY A 196 -10.32 16.18 17.86
C GLY A 196 -9.06 16.21 18.73
N PHE A 197 -7.86 15.87 18.22
CA PHE A 197 -6.62 15.98 18.97
C PHE A 197 -5.67 17.06 18.43
N ASP A 198 -4.90 17.66 19.33
CA ASP A 198 -3.82 18.57 18.97
C ASP A 198 -2.53 17.79 18.67
N PRO A 199 -1.91 17.93 17.47
CA PRO A 199 -0.66 17.29 17.14
C PRO A 199 0.59 17.95 17.76
N GLU A 200 0.44 19.06 18.50
CA GLU A 200 1.56 19.72 19.16
C GLU A 200 2.31 18.76 20.10
N GLY A 201 3.65 18.76 20.03
CA GLY A 201 4.50 17.85 20.81
C GLY A 201 4.58 16.43 20.28
N MET A 202 3.81 16.06 19.25
CA MET A 202 3.90 14.74 18.62
C MET A 202 5.20 14.60 17.82
N LYS A 203 5.85 13.46 18.01
CA LYS A 203 7.06 13.07 17.26
C LYS A 203 6.68 12.56 15.87
N SER A 204 7.21 13.17 14.81
CA SER A 204 7.03 12.66 13.45
C SER A 204 7.67 11.27 13.30
N PRO A 205 7.03 10.35 12.58
CA PRO A 205 7.67 9.09 12.23
C PRO A 205 8.83 9.35 11.26
N PRO A 206 9.88 8.50 11.27
CA PRO A 206 10.92 8.62 10.27
C PRO A 206 10.32 8.42 8.87
N PRO A 207 10.86 9.09 7.84
CA PRO A 207 10.42 8.88 6.47
C PRO A 207 10.59 7.40 6.10
N LYS A 208 9.48 6.68 5.96
CA LYS A 208 9.48 5.22 5.66
C LYS A 208 9.32 4.91 4.16
N ASN A 209 9.22 5.90 3.31
CA ASN A 209 8.88 5.68 1.90
C ASN A 209 10.09 5.81 1.00
N THR A 210 10.90 4.79 0.99
CA THR A 210 11.72 4.48 -0.17
C THR A 210 10.82 3.86 -1.22
N SER A 211 10.29 4.67 -2.14
CA SER A 211 9.65 4.15 -3.34
C SER A 211 10.72 3.47 -4.19
N LEU A 212 10.41 2.31 -4.73
CA LEU A 212 11.27 1.67 -5.73
C LEU A 212 11.37 2.58 -6.96
N GLY A 213 12.50 2.51 -7.64
CA GLY A 213 12.63 3.10 -8.95
C GLY A 213 11.92 2.27 -10.01
N SER A 214 11.86 2.82 -11.22
CA SER A 214 11.14 2.19 -12.32
C SER A 214 11.77 0.87 -12.76
N ALA A 215 13.10 0.78 -12.76
CA ALA A 215 13.81 -0.44 -13.14
C ALA A 215 13.64 -1.55 -12.10
N THR A 216 13.76 -1.24 -10.80
CA THR A 216 13.52 -2.24 -9.74
C THR A 216 12.09 -2.73 -9.69
N VAL A 217 11.10 -1.90 -10.00
CA VAL A 217 9.69 -2.37 -10.11
C VAL A 217 9.54 -3.33 -11.29
N GLU A 218 10.16 -3.05 -12.44
CA GLU A 218 10.15 -3.95 -13.59
C GLU A 218 10.87 -5.28 -13.29
N VAL A 219 11.99 -5.26 -12.55
CA VAL A 219 12.64 -6.48 -12.06
C VAL A 219 11.69 -7.30 -11.18
N LEU A 220 11.04 -6.66 -10.22
CA LEU A 220 10.12 -7.36 -9.30
C LEU A 220 8.90 -7.91 -10.03
N ARG A 221 8.36 -7.17 -11.03
CA ARG A 221 7.29 -7.62 -11.90
C ARG A 221 7.70 -8.85 -12.72
N GLY A 222 8.87 -8.80 -13.36
CA GLY A 222 9.44 -9.92 -14.11
C GLY A 222 9.69 -11.15 -13.21
N LEU A 223 10.17 -10.91 -11.99
CA LEU A 223 10.34 -11.96 -10.98
C LEU A 223 9.00 -12.61 -10.61
N ASN A 224 7.92 -11.83 -10.45
CA ASN A 224 6.59 -12.38 -10.17
C ASN A 224 6.15 -13.31 -11.31
N ALA A 225 6.22 -12.84 -12.57
CA ALA A 225 5.85 -13.64 -13.73
C ALA A 225 6.68 -14.94 -13.83
N GLU A 226 7.98 -14.84 -13.59
CA GLU A 226 8.90 -16.00 -13.68
C GLU A 226 8.61 -17.04 -12.58
N LEU A 227 8.37 -16.59 -11.34
CA LEU A 227 8.06 -17.48 -10.23
C LEU A 227 6.68 -18.14 -10.40
N ASP A 228 5.69 -17.41 -10.92
CA ASP A 228 4.37 -17.96 -11.21
C ASP A 228 4.45 -19.02 -12.34
N ARG A 229 5.28 -18.77 -13.38
CA ARG A 229 5.56 -19.75 -14.44
C ARG A 229 6.21 -21.03 -13.90
N ARG A 230 7.01 -20.93 -12.82
CA ARG A 230 7.64 -22.07 -12.13
C ARG A 230 6.72 -22.76 -11.13
N GLY A 231 5.47 -22.30 -10.98
CA GLY A 231 4.52 -22.85 -10.01
C GLY A 231 4.76 -22.41 -8.56
N LEU A 232 5.62 -21.41 -8.33
CA LEU A 232 5.85 -20.81 -7.02
C LEU A 232 4.86 -19.68 -6.77
N ALA A 233 3.66 -20.05 -6.32
CA ALA A 233 2.60 -19.09 -6.02
C ALA A 233 3.05 -18.00 -5.03
N TYR A 234 2.49 -16.79 -5.18
CA TYR A 234 2.84 -15.61 -4.35
C TYR A 234 2.87 -15.89 -2.83
N PRO A 235 1.90 -16.62 -2.21
CA PRO A 235 1.95 -16.86 -0.77
C PRO A 235 3.24 -17.54 -0.29
N ALA A 236 3.76 -18.51 -1.03
CA ALA A 236 4.98 -19.24 -0.66
C ALA A 236 6.23 -18.33 -0.62
N ALA A 237 6.35 -17.41 -1.58
CA ALA A 237 7.49 -16.50 -1.69
C ALA A 237 7.22 -15.08 -1.22
N MET A 238 6.07 -14.80 -0.59
CA MET A 238 5.66 -13.44 -0.18
C MET A 238 6.67 -12.78 0.75
N GLY A 239 7.23 -13.51 1.69
CA GLY A 239 8.24 -13.01 2.61
C GLY A 239 9.45 -12.43 1.88
N LEU A 240 9.99 -13.17 0.92
CA LEU A 240 11.14 -12.76 0.12
C LEU A 240 10.79 -11.65 -0.88
N ARG A 241 9.72 -11.81 -1.65
CA ARG A 241 9.34 -10.84 -2.68
C ARG A 241 8.99 -9.48 -2.09
N LYS A 242 8.06 -9.44 -1.13
CA LYS A 242 7.53 -8.18 -0.58
C LYS A 242 8.41 -7.61 0.52
N HIS A 243 8.74 -8.42 1.53
CA HIS A 243 9.37 -7.88 2.74
C HIS A 243 10.89 -7.80 2.63
N VAL A 244 11.52 -8.77 2.02
CA VAL A 244 12.99 -8.77 1.85
C VAL A 244 13.37 -7.94 0.62
N LEU A 245 12.99 -8.35 -0.59
CA LEU A 245 13.35 -7.63 -1.81
C LEU A 245 12.66 -6.26 -1.87
N GLY A 246 11.34 -6.22 -1.99
CA GLY A 246 10.60 -5.00 -2.33
C GLY A 246 10.59 -3.91 -1.27
N LYS A 247 10.75 -4.23 0.02
CA LYS A 247 10.70 -3.23 1.12
C LYS A 247 12.02 -2.99 1.84
N ARG A 248 13.00 -3.88 1.70
CA ARG A 248 14.25 -3.76 2.45
C ARG A 248 15.49 -3.65 1.55
N LEU A 249 15.66 -4.55 0.58
CA LEU A 249 16.90 -4.58 -0.20
C LEU A 249 16.86 -3.64 -1.42
N MET A 250 15.83 -3.75 -2.26
CA MET A 250 15.73 -2.95 -3.49
C MET A 250 15.70 -1.43 -3.28
N PRO A 251 15.06 -0.89 -2.21
CA PRO A 251 15.13 0.55 -1.94
C PRO A 251 16.53 1.09 -1.65
N GLU A 252 17.46 0.24 -1.22
CA GLU A 252 18.83 0.61 -0.83
C GLU A 252 19.86 0.37 -1.95
N LEU A 253 19.41 -0.07 -3.13
CA LEU A 253 20.32 -0.31 -4.26
C LEU A 253 20.86 0.99 -4.82
N THR A 254 22.17 1.02 -5.07
CA THR A 254 22.87 2.15 -5.69
C THR A 254 23.02 1.91 -7.19
N VAL A 255 21.90 1.94 -7.91
CA VAL A 255 21.84 1.77 -9.37
C VAL A 255 21.16 2.97 -10.02
N ASP A 256 21.36 3.16 -11.32
CA ASP A 256 20.59 4.14 -12.10
C ASP A 256 19.14 3.68 -12.25
N ASP A 257 18.34 4.09 -11.27
CA ASP A 257 16.94 3.67 -11.15
C ASP A 257 16.04 4.88 -10.85
N PRO A 258 15.65 5.65 -11.85
CA PRO A 258 14.82 6.82 -11.66
C PRO A 258 13.44 6.44 -11.14
N ARG A 259 12.85 7.32 -10.32
CA ARG A 259 11.51 7.13 -9.77
C ARG A 259 10.47 7.03 -10.87
N ILE A 260 9.36 6.35 -10.58
CA ILE A 260 8.20 6.28 -11.46
C ILE A 260 7.58 7.67 -11.57
N GLY A 261 7.49 8.16 -12.81
CA GLY A 261 6.82 9.39 -13.17
C GLY A 261 5.52 9.14 -13.93
N LEU A 262 4.61 10.10 -13.85
CA LEU A 262 3.36 10.08 -14.60
C LEU A 262 2.92 11.53 -14.86
N GLN A 263 2.91 11.93 -16.12
CA GLN A 263 2.19 13.14 -16.52
C GLN A 263 0.69 12.89 -16.38
N ALA A 264 -0.02 13.88 -15.84
CA ALA A 264 -1.45 13.75 -15.61
C ALA A 264 -2.20 13.49 -16.92
N PRO A 265 -2.83 12.33 -17.10
CA PRO A 265 -3.61 12.05 -18.31
C PRO A 265 -4.77 13.03 -18.42
N ARG A 266 -5.14 13.42 -19.64
CA ARG A 266 -6.21 14.43 -19.90
C ARG A 266 -7.52 14.11 -19.17
N TRP A 267 -7.88 12.84 -19.04
CA TRP A 267 -9.12 12.43 -18.39
C TRP A 267 -9.12 12.67 -16.86
N THR A 268 -7.97 12.78 -16.21
CA THR A 268 -7.89 12.91 -14.74
C THR A 268 -8.44 14.25 -14.26
N ALA A 269 -8.27 15.32 -15.04
CA ALA A 269 -8.73 16.65 -14.63
C ALA A 269 -10.26 16.77 -14.60
N SER A 270 -10.96 16.27 -15.63
CA SER A 270 -12.44 16.25 -15.60
C SER A 270 -12.96 15.28 -14.55
N PHE A 271 -12.39 14.08 -14.51
CA PHE A 271 -12.77 13.06 -13.53
C PHE A 271 -12.65 13.58 -12.09
N THR A 272 -11.55 14.25 -11.75
CA THR A 272 -11.36 14.77 -10.38
C THR A 272 -12.32 15.90 -10.05
N ARG A 273 -12.64 16.78 -11.00
CA ARG A 273 -13.68 17.81 -10.79
C ARG A 273 -15.04 17.19 -10.50
N ASP A 274 -15.43 16.18 -11.24
CA ASP A 274 -16.69 15.49 -11.05
C ASP A 274 -16.72 14.80 -9.67
N GLN A 275 -15.61 14.14 -9.29
CA GLN A 275 -15.47 13.55 -7.95
C GLN A 275 -15.52 14.60 -6.84
N ALA A 276 -14.85 15.75 -6.99
CA ALA A 276 -14.88 16.84 -6.00
C ALA A 276 -16.30 17.41 -5.85
N ALA A 277 -17.03 17.62 -6.95
CA ALA A 277 -18.41 18.05 -6.94
C ALA A 277 -19.34 17.05 -6.23
N GLU A 278 -19.17 15.75 -6.48
CA GLU A 278 -19.93 14.71 -5.79
C GLU A 278 -19.59 14.62 -4.29
N LEU A 279 -18.32 14.78 -3.91
CA LEU A 279 -17.88 14.79 -2.51
C LEU A 279 -18.41 16.00 -1.77
N SER A 280 -18.42 17.20 -2.39
CA SER A 280 -18.96 18.41 -1.79
C SER A 280 -20.48 18.36 -1.56
N GLY A 281 -21.19 17.52 -2.30
CA GLY A 281 -22.62 17.26 -2.13
C GLY A 281 -22.97 16.22 -1.05
N LEU A 282 -21.97 15.61 -0.41
CA LEU A 282 -22.20 14.68 0.70
C LEU A 282 -22.40 15.44 2.02
N ASP A 283 -23.17 14.86 2.91
CA ASP A 283 -23.20 15.29 4.31
C ASP A 283 -21.91 14.86 5.01
N ALA A 284 -20.89 15.70 4.89
CA ALA A 284 -19.54 15.42 5.36
C ALA A 284 -18.79 16.70 5.76
N THR A 285 -17.98 16.62 6.81
CA THR A 285 -17.07 17.70 7.19
C THR A 285 -15.77 17.57 6.40
N ILE A 286 -15.38 18.62 5.68
CA ILE A 286 -14.15 18.64 4.87
C ILE A 286 -13.02 19.31 5.67
N HIS A 287 -11.90 18.61 5.82
CA HIS A 287 -10.68 19.09 6.46
C HIS A 287 -9.58 19.24 5.39
N GLY A 288 -9.32 20.47 5.03
CA GLY A 288 -8.47 20.86 3.90
C GLY A 288 -9.31 21.45 2.76
N ASP A 289 -8.90 21.23 1.52
CA ASP A 289 -9.57 21.76 0.34
C ASP A 289 -9.74 20.65 -0.71
N LEU A 290 -10.91 20.55 -1.34
CA LEU A 290 -11.13 19.61 -2.44
C LEU A 290 -10.29 19.95 -3.69
N ASP A 291 -9.81 21.18 -3.82
CA ASP A 291 -8.84 21.57 -4.86
C ASP A 291 -7.49 20.86 -4.69
N ASP A 292 -7.14 20.36 -3.50
CA ASP A 292 -5.98 19.47 -3.29
C ASP A 292 -6.06 18.17 -4.10
N LEU A 293 -7.24 17.81 -4.58
CA LEU A 293 -7.46 16.63 -5.42
C LEU A 293 -7.13 16.89 -6.90
N ALA A 294 -6.88 18.15 -7.29
CA ALA A 294 -6.46 18.46 -8.65
C ALA A 294 -5.24 17.61 -9.05
N PRO A 295 -5.27 16.96 -10.22
CA PRO A 295 -4.21 16.06 -10.62
C PRO A 295 -2.91 16.82 -10.85
N VAL A 296 -1.83 16.37 -10.21
CA VAL A 296 -0.49 16.93 -10.38
C VAL A 296 0.43 15.91 -11.06
N ASP A 297 1.38 16.41 -11.85
CA ASP A 297 2.40 15.58 -12.47
C ASP A 297 3.28 14.91 -11.39
N VAL A 298 3.49 13.61 -11.54
CA VAL A 298 4.44 12.86 -10.70
C VAL A 298 5.81 12.89 -11.35
N ARG A 299 6.78 13.48 -10.66
CA ARG A 299 8.18 13.58 -11.13
C ARG A 299 8.82 12.19 -11.20
N GLY A 300 9.50 11.92 -12.30
CA GLY A 300 10.18 10.66 -12.58
C GLY A 300 10.14 10.32 -14.06
N ILE A 301 10.37 9.06 -14.40
CA ILE A 301 10.24 8.58 -15.78
C ILE A 301 9.03 7.66 -15.92
N ASP A 302 8.44 7.67 -17.09
CA ASP A 302 7.44 6.65 -17.46
C ASP A 302 8.11 5.27 -17.47
N PRO A 303 7.60 4.26 -16.76
CA PRO A 303 8.19 2.91 -16.73
C PRO A 303 8.42 2.30 -18.13
N ARG A 304 7.65 2.71 -19.16
CA ARG A 304 7.84 2.27 -20.54
C ARG A 304 9.15 2.77 -21.17
N LYS A 305 9.80 3.77 -20.56
CA LYS A 305 11.08 4.34 -21.02
C LYS A 305 12.29 3.77 -20.29
N VAL A 306 12.10 2.85 -19.37
CA VAL A 306 13.20 2.14 -18.71
C VAL A 306 13.93 1.29 -19.75
N THR A 307 15.24 1.36 -19.76
CA THR A 307 16.09 0.64 -20.72
C THR A 307 16.38 -0.79 -20.26
N ASP A 308 16.64 -1.69 -21.19
CA ASP A 308 17.06 -3.06 -20.90
C ASP A 308 18.31 -3.07 -19.99
N LYS A 309 19.24 -2.10 -20.20
CA LYS A 309 20.42 -1.95 -19.35
C LYS A 309 20.04 -1.66 -17.90
N GLN A 310 19.14 -0.71 -17.64
CA GLN A 310 18.70 -0.36 -16.28
C GLN A 310 18.02 -1.54 -15.59
N VAL A 311 17.14 -2.26 -16.29
CA VAL A 311 16.48 -3.46 -15.73
C VAL A 311 17.50 -4.57 -15.43
N ARG A 312 18.45 -4.81 -16.35
CA ARG A 312 19.54 -5.77 -16.12
C ARG A 312 20.35 -5.41 -14.88
N ASP A 313 20.83 -4.17 -14.80
CA ASP A 313 21.71 -3.71 -13.73
C ASP A 313 20.98 -3.75 -12.36
N ALA A 314 19.70 -3.39 -12.33
CA ALA A 314 18.86 -3.51 -11.13
C ALA A 314 18.63 -4.97 -10.73
N ALA A 315 18.46 -5.90 -11.69
CA ALA A 315 18.31 -7.33 -11.41
C ALA A 315 19.59 -7.95 -10.86
N VAL A 316 20.75 -7.62 -11.43
CA VAL A 316 22.06 -8.07 -10.95
C VAL A 316 22.32 -7.56 -9.53
N ALA A 317 22.05 -6.27 -9.27
CA ALA A 317 22.20 -5.69 -7.94
C ALA A 317 21.23 -6.33 -6.92
N SER A 318 20.00 -6.61 -7.34
CA SER A 318 19.00 -7.30 -6.49
C SER A 318 19.44 -8.72 -6.14
N TYR A 319 20.02 -9.44 -7.10
CA TYR A 319 20.58 -10.76 -6.88
C TYR A 319 21.72 -10.72 -5.85
N ALA A 320 22.69 -9.84 -6.05
CA ALA A 320 23.83 -9.69 -5.14
C ALA A 320 23.38 -9.32 -3.72
N ALA A 321 22.44 -8.39 -3.59
CA ALA A 321 21.89 -7.98 -2.31
C ALA A 321 21.15 -9.12 -1.59
N LEU A 322 20.30 -9.86 -2.30
CA LEU A 322 19.58 -11.02 -1.73
C LEU A 322 20.54 -12.12 -1.31
N ARG A 323 21.49 -12.46 -2.16
CA ARG A 323 22.50 -13.48 -1.87
C ARG A 323 23.33 -13.13 -0.62
N THR A 324 23.76 -11.87 -0.53
CA THR A 324 24.48 -11.36 0.65
C THR A 324 23.65 -11.49 1.92
N ASP A 325 22.36 -11.15 1.86
CA ASP A 325 21.44 -11.26 2.99
C ASP A 325 21.21 -12.71 3.41
N LEU A 326 21.04 -13.61 2.45
CA LEU A 326 20.90 -15.05 2.70
C LEU A 326 22.17 -15.64 3.31
N ASN A 327 23.35 -15.29 2.76
CA ASN A 327 24.63 -15.77 3.28
C ASN A 327 24.88 -15.35 4.74
N LYS A 328 24.55 -14.09 5.08
CA LYS A 328 24.64 -13.59 6.46
C LYS A 328 23.73 -14.35 7.43
N LYS A 329 22.56 -14.82 6.96
CA LYS A 329 21.56 -15.48 7.80
C LYS A 329 21.79 -16.99 7.92
N LEU A 330 22.24 -17.62 6.86
CA LEU A 330 22.22 -19.07 6.73
C LEU A 330 23.63 -19.68 6.77
N ALA A 331 24.68 -18.94 6.34
CA ALA A 331 26.05 -19.40 6.18
C ALA A 331 26.13 -20.75 5.41
N ASP A 332 25.30 -20.91 4.37
CA ASP A 332 25.10 -22.15 3.64
C ASP A 332 25.91 -22.18 2.35
N PRO A 333 26.84 -23.13 2.18
CA PRO A 333 27.67 -23.23 0.97
C PRO A 333 26.89 -23.61 -0.30
N THR A 334 25.63 -24.06 -0.16
CA THR A 334 24.78 -24.43 -1.31
C THR A 334 24.00 -23.26 -1.89
N ILE A 335 24.13 -22.05 -1.32
CA ILE A 335 23.51 -20.84 -1.90
C ILE A 335 24.00 -20.67 -3.35
N PRO A 336 23.10 -20.56 -4.35
CA PRO A 336 23.47 -20.41 -5.75
C PRO A 336 24.48 -19.28 -6.00
N GLY A 337 25.41 -19.53 -6.90
CA GLY A 337 26.50 -18.71 -7.46
C GLY A 337 26.86 -17.37 -6.81
N GLU A 338 28.14 -17.01 -6.78
CA GLU A 338 28.58 -15.77 -6.11
C GLU A 338 28.17 -14.50 -6.85
N ALA A 339 28.16 -14.58 -8.16
CA ALA A 339 27.73 -13.50 -9.05
C ALA A 339 27.03 -14.07 -10.27
N ILE A 340 26.24 -13.22 -10.93
CA ILE A 340 25.62 -13.56 -12.20
C ILE A 340 26.18 -12.66 -13.30
N ASP A 341 26.48 -13.23 -14.44
CA ASP A 341 26.74 -12.51 -15.68
C ASP A 341 25.62 -12.80 -16.70
N PRO A 342 24.60 -11.95 -16.77
CA PRO A 342 23.53 -12.12 -17.74
C PRO A 342 23.96 -11.74 -19.16
N GLY A 343 25.20 -11.27 -19.37
CA GLY A 343 25.69 -10.74 -20.62
C GLY A 343 25.00 -9.45 -21.04
N GLU A 344 25.01 -9.17 -22.35
CA GLU A 344 24.41 -7.96 -22.93
C GLU A 344 23.25 -8.29 -23.88
N GLY A 345 22.57 -7.22 -24.38
CA GLY A 345 21.49 -7.27 -25.34
C GLY A 345 20.12 -7.58 -24.73
N ARG A 346 19.12 -7.66 -25.62
CA ARG A 346 17.67 -7.71 -25.27
C ARG A 346 17.27 -8.84 -24.33
N LYS A 347 18.02 -9.93 -24.26
CA LYS A 347 17.72 -11.06 -23.37
C LYS A 347 18.42 -10.98 -22.00
N ALA A 348 19.33 -10.04 -21.81
CA ALA A 348 20.08 -9.90 -20.57
C ALA A 348 19.19 -9.60 -19.34
N PRO A 349 18.18 -8.71 -19.40
CA PRO A 349 17.27 -8.51 -18.28
C PRO A 349 16.53 -9.79 -17.87
N ALA A 350 16.00 -10.54 -18.84
CA ALA A 350 15.28 -11.77 -18.55
C ALA A 350 16.18 -12.84 -17.92
N ARG A 351 17.44 -12.98 -18.38
CA ARG A 351 18.42 -13.90 -17.78
C ARG A 351 18.75 -13.49 -16.34
N ALA A 352 18.94 -12.20 -16.08
CA ALA A 352 19.21 -11.70 -14.73
C ALA A 352 18.03 -11.94 -13.78
N VAL A 353 16.80 -11.70 -14.25
CA VAL A 353 15.57 -11.98 -13.48
C VAL A 353 15.39 -13.48 -13.24
N SER A 354 15.71 -14.33 -14.23
CA SER A 354 15.65 -15.79 -14.06
C SER A 354 16.65 -16.27 -12.99
N ALA A 355 17.87 -15.75 -12.98
CA ALA A 355 18.84 -16.06 -11.94
C ALA A 355 18.40 -15.58 -10.55
N LEU A 356 17.77 -14.40 -10.45
CA LEU A 356 17.16 -13.94 -9.21
C LEU A 356 16.03 -14.87 -8.76
N ALA A 357 15.23 -15.39 -9.70
CA ALA A 357 14.19 -16.37 -9.42
C ALA A 357 14.77 -17.70 -8.92
N ASP A 358 15.90 -18.17 -9.46
CA ASP A 358 16.61 -19.37 -8.97
C ASP A 358 16.98 -19.23 -7.49
N LEU A 359 17.48 -18.06 -7.10
CA LEU A 359 17.86 -17.77 -5.73
C LEU A 359 16.65 -17.71 -4.79
N VAL A 360 15.54 -17.11 -5.23
CA VAL A 360 14.28 -17.08 -4.47
C VAL A 360 13.69 -18.48 -4.33
N GLU A 361 13.65 -19.27 -5.40
CA GLU A 361 13.16 -20.64 -5.41
C GLU A 361 13.99 -21.54 -4.48
N TRP A 362 15.31 -21.45 -4.55
CA TRP A 362 16.22 -22.16 -3.65
C TRP A 362 15.89 -21.85 -2.18
N SER A 363 15.72 -20.58 -1.84
CA SER A 363 15.42 -20.15 -0.48
C SER A 363 14.07 -20.67 0.03
N VAL A 364 13.01 -20.64 -0.81
CA VAL A 364 11.67 -21.14 -0.47
C VAL A 364 11.69 -22.65 -0.25
N ARG A 365 12.31 -23.42 -1.14
CA ARG A 365 12.41 -24.89 -1.02
C ARG A 365 13.19 -25.30 0.23
N ARG A 366 14.23 -24.55 0.59
CA ARG A 366 14.98 -24.79 1.81
C ARG A 366 14.14 -24.53 3.08
N GLU A 367 13.37 -23.46 3.14
CA GLU A 367 12.46 -23.21 4.27
C GLU A 367 11.40 -24.32 4.42
N GLU A 368 10.93 -24.88 3.33
CA GLU A 368 10.02 -26.04 3.34
C GLU A 368 10.69 -27.28 3.94
N LEU A 369 11.93 -27.57 3.55
CA LEU A 369 12.69 -28.71 4.10
C LEU A 369 13.03 -28.59 5.59
N VAL A 370 13.19 -27.38 6.12
CA VAL A 370 13.47 -27.17 7.55
C VAL A 370 12.20 -27.25 8.40
N ARG A 371 11.01 -27.10 7.79
CA ARG A 371 9.70 -27.20 8.48
C ARG A 371 9.11 -28.62 8.49
N THR A 372 9.62 -29.52 7.67
CA THR A 372 9.29 -30.96 7.66
C THR A 372 10.22 -31.75 8.55
#